data_bc69102378a1ab63b7dd01a9b8e6ab97
#
_entry.id   bc69102378a1ab63b7dd01a9b8e6ab97
#
_cell.length_a   1.000
_cell.length_b   1.000
_cell.length_c   1.000
_cell.angle_alpha   90.00
_cell.angle_beta   90.00
_cell.angle_gamma   90.00
#
_symmetry.space_group_name_H-M   'P 1'
#
loop_
_entity.id
_entity.type
_entity.pdbx_description
1 polymer ?
#
loop_
_entity_poly.entity_id
_entity_poly.type
_entity_poly.pdbx_seq_one_letter_code
_entity_poly.pdbx_strand_id
1 'polypeptide(L)'
;MNAKYKKSLKIVTLLISAIIIATVSAETLRYMYIEGSIEVTTAKLIWVAGSDVPNCNITGSTAALGVTVEQGTPINFTEALFLKNANATGLFSYTISITDDLSPTDFERANLYVYQNNTGPTTWSYVDTLDLTNAADTVVGSLAAGVYLRMTLEVNATVASGTSTFGVQVAYS
;
A
#
# COMPACT_ATOMS: atom_id res chain seq x y z
N MET A 1 40.49 40.97 -45.84
CA MET A 1 40.17 39.75 -45.01
C MET A 1 39.75 38.62 -45.99
N ASN A 2 40.53 37.54 -46.07
CA ASN A 2 40.41 36.48 -47.06
C ASN A 2 39.06 35.76 -46.99
N ALA A 3 38.41 35.48 -48.10
CA ALA A 3 37.08 34.82 -48.17
C ALA A 3 37.04 33.49 -47.41
N LYS A 4 38.15 32.78 -47.31
CA LYS A 4 38.31 31.56 -46.53
C LYS A 4 38.15 31.81 -45.04
N TYR A 5 38.66 32.92 -44.48
CA TYR A 5 38.54 33.31 -43.09
C TYR A 5 37.09 33.64 -42.70
N LYS A 6 36.35 34.29 -43.59
CA LYS A 6 34.95 34.59 -43.37
C LYS A 6 34.08 33.34 -43.28
N LYS A 7 34.39 32.31 -44.10
CA LYS A 7 33.66 31.03 -44.02
C LYS A 7 33.98 30.26 -42.75
N SER A 8 35.25 30.17 -42.36
CA SER A 8 35.65 29.50 -41.11
C SER A 8 35.04 30.19 -39.87
N LEU A 9 35.03 31.53 -39.83
CA LEU A 9 34.46 32.27 -38.74
C LEU A 9 32.95 32.00 -38.57
N LYS A 10 32.21 31.94 -39.69
CA LYS A 10 30.77 31.61 -39.66
C LYS A 10 30.51 30.20 -39.12
N ILE A 11 31.32 29.21 -39.51
CA ILE A 11 31.18 27.82 -39.05
C ILE A 11 31.47 27.72 -37.55
N VAL A 12 32.54 28.39 -37.08
CA VAL A 12 32.89 28.41 -35.65
C VAL A 12 31.80 29.07 -34.82
N THR A 13 31.24 30.20 -35.27
CA THR A 13 30.15 30.88 -34.58
C THR A 13 28.89 30.00 -34.50
N LEU A 14 28.58 29.29 -35.60
CA LEU A 14 27.41 28.40 -35.64
C LEU A 14 27.60 27.19 -34.72
N LEU A 15 28.82 26.66 -34.63
CA LEU A 15 29.15 25.55 -33.74
C LEU A 15 29.04 25.96 -32.24
N ILE A 16 29.56 27.13 -31.90
CA ILE A 16 29.48 27.68 -30.55
C ILE A 16 28.01 27.92 -30.16
N SER A 17 27.22 28.49 -31.08
CA SER A 17 25.79 28.71 -30.82
C SER A 17 25.02 27.39 -30.60
N ALA A 18 25.34 26.35 -31.37
CA ALA A 18 24.73 25.04 -31.22
C ALA A 18 25.07 24.37 -29.86
N ILE A 19 26.33 24.52 -29.41
CA ILE A 19 26.78 24.01 -28.12
C ILE A 19 26.07 24.75 -26.98
N ILE A 20 25.95 26.08 -27.05
CA ILE A 20 25.26 26.88 -26.02
C ILE A 20 23.79 26.49 -25.95
N ILE A 21 23.11 26.33 -27.09
CA ILE A 21 21.70 25.91 -27.10
C ILE A 21 21.55 24.50 -26.54
N ALA A 22 22.44 23.57 -26.85
CA ALA A 22 22.40 22.21 -26.34
C ALA A 22 22.63 22.14 -24.83
N THR A 23 23.56 22.95 -24.30
CA THR A 23 23.81 23.00 -22.82
C THR A 23 22.65 23.64 -22.06
N VAL A 24 22.11 24.76 -22.56
CA VAL A 24 20.95 25.42 -21.93
C VAL A 24 19.73 24.52 -21.98
N SER A 25 19.49 23.81 -23.11
CA SER A 25 18.37 22.86 -23.18
C SER A 25 18.53 21.67 -22.23
N ALA A 26 19.77 21.18 -22.06
CA ALA A 26 20.05 20.09 -21.13
C ALA A 26 19.90 20.52 -19.66
N GLU A 27 20.29 21.75 -19.32
CA GLU A 27 20.05 22.29 -17.97
C GLU A 27 18.57 22.56 -17.71
N THR A 28 17.85 23.11 -18.69
CA THR A 28 16.40 23.34 -18.54
C THR A 28 15.64 22.02 -18.37
N LEU A 29 16.02 20.98 -19.12
CA LEU A 29 15.45 19.64 -18.93
C LEU A 29 15.80 19.03 -17.56
N ARG A 30 17.01 19.27 -17.04
CA ARG A 30 17.38 18.84 -15.69
C ARG A 30 16.56 19.58 -14.61
N TYR A 31 16.37 20.89 -14.75
CA TYR A 31 15.56 21.68 -13.81
C TYR A 31 14.07 21.32 -13.90
N MET A 32 13.53 21.09 -15.08
CA MET A 32 12.15 20.62 -15.22
C MET A 32 11.93 19.22 -14.64
N TYR A 33 12.94 18.36 -14.57
CA TYR A 33 12.86 17.03 -13.97
C TYR A 33 13.04 17.06 -12.43
N ILE A 34 13.68 18.10 -11.89
CA ILE A 34 13.91 18.29 -10.45
C ILE A 34 12.79 19.13 -9.81
N GLU A 35 12.11 19.98 -10.57
CA GLU A 35 10.93 20.75 -10.11
C GLU A 35 9.62 19.95 -10.14
N GLY A 36 9.60 18.72 -10.62
CA GLY A 36 8.60 17.76 -10.22
C GLY A 36 8.76 17.53 -8.73
N SER A 37 8.01 18.26 -7.89
CA SER A 37 7.95 18.00 -6.47
C SER A 37 7.58 16.52 -6.30
N ILE A 38 8.54 15.69 -5.89
CA ILE A 38 8.22 14.42 -5.27
C ILE A 38 7.60 14.85 -3.95
N GLU A 39 6.31 15.08 -3.96
CA GLU A 39 5.55 15.14 -2.73
C GLU A 39 5.64 13.74 -2.14
N VAL A 40 6.56 13.53 -1.21
CA VAL A 40 6.55 12.38 -0.33
C VAL A 40 5.32 12.59 0.55
N THR A 41 4.15 12.30 0.00
CA THR A 41 2.92 12.26 0.78
C THR A 41 3.14 11.17 1.81
N THR A 42 3.21 11.57 3.06
CA THR A 42 3.11 10.65 4.20
C THR A 42 1.94 9.72 3.92
N ALA A 43 2.16 8.42 4.04
CA ALA A 43 1.12 7.42 3.78
C ALA A 43 -0.16 7.85 4.51
N LYS A 44 -1.24 8.03 3.77
CA LYS A 44 -2.50 8.58 4.29
C LYS A 44 -3.29 7.52 5.02
N LEU A 45 -3.23 6.27 4.54
CA LEU A 45 -3.73 5.10 5.22
C LEU A 45 -2.54 4.26 5.67
N ILE A 46 -2.53 3.87 6.93
CA ILE A 46 -1.46 3.08 7.54
C ILE A 46 -2.01 1.84 8.22
N TRP A 47 -1.32 0.73 8.04
CA TRP A 47 -1.54 -0.47 8.82
C TRP A 47 -0.99 -0.30 10.24
N VAL A 48 -1.70 -0.85 11.21
CA VAL A 48 -1.26 -0.94 12.61
C VAL A 48 -1.48 -2.36 13.08
N ALA A 49 -0.44 -2.97 13.65
CA ALA A 49 -0.54 -4.33 14.20
C ALA A 49 -1.55 -4.37 15.33
N GLY A 50 -2.36 -5.43 15.36
CA GLY A 50 -3.27 -5.71 16.46
C GLY A 50 -2.53 -6.30 17.67
N SER A 51 -3.23 -6.41 18.78
CA SER A 51 -2.69 -6.97 20.03
C SER A 51 -2.65 -8.50 20.04
N ASP A 52 -3.51 -9.15 19.25
CA ASP A 52 -3.79 -10.57 19.36
C ASP A 52 -2.91 -11.45 18.45
N VAL A 53 -2.30 -10.88 17.40
CA VAL A 53 -1.46 -11.62 16.46
C VAL A 53 0.01 -11.37 16.76
N PRO A 54 0.78 -12.37 17.22
CA PRO A 54 2.15 -12.19 17.68
C PRO A 54 3.15 -11.90 16.54
N ASN A 55 2.83 -12.33 15.32
CA ASN A 55 3.72 -12.21 14.15
C ASN A 55 3.03 -11.39 13.04
N CYS A 56 3.04 -10.07 13.18
CA CYS A 56 2.57 -9.14 12.16
C CYS A 56 3.76 -8.34 11.60
N ASN A 57 4.01 -8.46 10.30
CA ASN A 57 5.02 -7.69 9.58
C ASN A 57 4.35 -6.70 8.64
N ILE A 58 4.56 -5.41 8.88
CA ILE A 58 4.00 -4.34 8.08
C ILE A 58 5.10 -3.68 7.25
N THR A 59 4.90 -3.65 5.93
CA THR A 59 5.82 -3.01 4.98
C THR A 59 5.03 -2.15 4.00
N GLY A 60 5.08 -0.83 4.19
CA GLY A 60 4.34 0.12 3.37
C GLY A 60 2.82 -0.13 3.39
N SER A 61 2.24 -0.45 2.24
CA SER A 61 0.81 -0.73 2.07
C SER A 61 0.42 -2.19 2.31
N THR A 62 1.37 -3.05 2.71
CA THR A 62 1.15 -4.49 2.89
C THR A 62 1.32 -4.88 4.36
N ALA A 63 0.45 -5.76 4.85
CA ALA A 63 0.58 -6.41 6.14
C ALA A 63 0.57 -7.93 5.94
N ALA A 64 1.58 -8.61 6.49
CA ALA A 64 1.68 -10.07 6.53
C ALA A 64 1.49 -10.54 7.97
N LEU A 65 0.60 -11.48 8.17
CA LEU A 65 0.26 -12.03 9.48
C LEU A 65 0.61 -13.51 9.53
N GLY A 66 1.33 -13.90 10.57
CA GLY A 66 1.62 -15.31 10.87
C GLY A 66 0.72 -15.80 11.99
N VAL A 67 -0.01 -16.88 11.76
CA VAL A 67 -0.89 -17.51 12.74
C VAL A 67 -0.48 -18.95 12.99
N THR A 68 -0.45 -19.35 14.27
CA THR A 68 -0.29 -20.75 14.65
C THR A 68 -1.66 -21.36 14.86
N VAL A 69 -1.93 -22.44 14.15
CA VAL A 69 -3.23 -23.12 14.13
C VAL A 69 -3.11 -24.56 14.61
N GLU A 70 -4.17 -25.06 15.25
CA GLU A 70 -4.35 -26.45 15.61
C GLU A 70 -5.52 -27.02 14.82
N GLN A 71 -5.39 -28.26 14.36
CA GLN A 71 -6.41 -28.93 13.57
C GLN A 71 -7.75 -29.01 14.32
N GLY A 72 -8.82 -28.59 13.62
CA GLY A 72 -10.20 -28.68 14.13
C GLY A 72 -10.51 -27.74 15.30
N THR A 73 -9.59 -26.84 15.65
CA THR A 73 -9.82 -25.86 16.71
C THR A 73 -9.98 -24.47 16.09
N PRO A 74 -11.20 -23.89 16.09
CA PRO A 74 -11.39 -22.52 15.64
C PRO A 74 -10.64 -21.53 16.52
N ILE A 75 -9.86 -20.65 15.92
CA ILE A 75 -9.13 -19.58 16.58
C ILE A 75 -9.69 -18.25 16.11
N ASN A 76 -9.94 -17.34 17.06
CA ASN A 76 -10.43 -16.01 16.76
C ASN A 76 -9.53 -14.95 17.40
N PHE A 77 -8.97 -14.08 16.56
CA PHE A 77 -8.17 -12.93 16.94
C PHE A 77 -9.01 -11.67 16.76
N THR A 78 -9.55 -11.13 17.83
CA THR A 78 -10.49 -9.98 17.80
C THR A 78 -9.81 -8.71 17.27
N GLU A 79 -8.53 -8.54 17.59
CA GLU A 79 -7.69 -7.41 17.18
C GLU A 79 -6.47 -7.91 16.40
N ALA A 80 -6.72 -8.46 15.19
CA ALA A 80 -5.64 -8.98 14.37
C ALA A 80 -4.85 -7.86 13.68
N LEU A 81 -5.57 -6.87 13.12
CA LEU A 81 -4.98 -5.78 12.34
C LEU A 81 -5.91 -4.57 12.36
N PHE A 82 -5.31 -3.38 12.27
CA PHE A 82 -6.04 -2.13 12.09
C PHE A 82 -5.57 -1.39 10.84
N LEU A 83 -6.50 -0.71 10.17
CA LEU A 83 -6.19 0.30 9.15
C LEU A 83 -6.65 1.65 9.66
N LYS A 84 -5.73 2.60 9.71
CA LYS A 84 -5.95 3.95 10.24
C LYS A 84 -5.82 4.98 9.13
N ASN A 85 -6.78 5.93 9.07
CA ASN A 85 -6.55 7.18 8.34
C ASN A 85 -5.67 8.09 9.18
N ALA A 86 -4.41 8.24 8.77
CA ALA A 86 -3.41 9.05 9.47
C ALA A 86 -3.50 10.54 9.10
N ASN A 87 -4.35 10.91 8.15
CA ASN A 87 -4.55 12.30 7.77
C ASN A 87 -5.51 12.99 8.76
N ALA A 88 -5.22 14.22 9.11
CA ALA A 88 -6.07 15.02 9.99
C ALA A 88 -7.40 15.44 9.32
N THR A 89 -7.42 15.46 8.00
CA THR A 89 -8.58 15.85 7.18
C THR A 89 -8.65 14.99 5.94
N GLY A 90 -9.84 14.67 5.49
CA GLY A 90 -10.06 13.96 4.22
C GLY A 90 -10.73 12.60 4.38
N LEU A 91 -11.38 12.22 3.30
CA LEU A 91 -12.00 10.93 3.09
C LEU A 91 -11.19 10.21 2.02
N PHE A 92 -10.78 8.97 2.29
CA PHE A 92 -10.07 8.15 1.32
C PHE A 92 -10.92 6.93 0.96
N SER A 93 -11.07 6.70 -0.34
CA SER A 93 -11.54 5.40 -0.82
C SER A 93 -10.43 4.38 -0.68
N TYR A 94 -10.75 3.18 -0.24
CA TYR A 94 -9.78 2.10 -0.09
C TYR A 94 -10.28 0.82 -0.74
N THR A 95 -9.32 0.00 -1.16
CA THR A 95 -9.51 -1.40 -1.55
C THR A 95 -8.49 -2.23 -0.78
N ILE A 96 -8.97 -3.19 0.00
CA ILE A 96 -8.14 -4.20 0.65
C ILE A 96 -8.18 -5.45 -0.21
N SER A 97 -7.03 -6.00 -0.57
CA SER A 97 -6.88 -7.21 -1.37
C SER A 97 -5.89 -8.17 -0.72
N ILE A 98 -6.01 -9.44 -1.07
CA ILE A 98 -5.09 -10.49 -0.63
C ILE A 98 -3.86 -10.47 -1.53
N THR A 99 -2.67 -10.53 -0.92
CA THR A 99 -1.38 -10.63 -1.63
C THR A 99 -0.75 -12.01 -1.52
N ASP A 100 -1.12 -12.76 -0.47
CA ASP A 100 -0.69 -14.12 -0.22
C ASP A 100 -1.87 -14.83 0.45
N ASP A 101 -2.47 -15.79 -0.25
CA ASP A 101 -3.68 -16.49 0.16
C ASP A 101 -3.36 -17.79 0.90
N LEU A 102 -4.29 -18.21 1.72
CA LEU A 102 -4.24 -19.49 2.41
C LEU A 102 -4.81 -20.60 1.52
N SER A 103 -4.23 -21.79 1.59
CA SER A 103 -4.72 -22.94 0.82
C SER A 103 -6.14 -23.32 1.25
N PRO A 104 -7.12 -23.36 0.33
CA PRO A 104 -8.50 -23.75 0.66
C PRO A 104 -8.64 -25.24 1.08
N THR A 105 -7.61 -26.05 0.85
CA THR A 105 -7.58 -27.45 1.31
C THR A 105 -7.12 -27.57 2.76
N ASP A 106 -6.40 -26.57 3.27
CA ASP A 106 -5.79 -26.59 4.58
C ASP A 106 -6.64 -25.90 5.64
N PHE A 107 -7.66 -25.12 5.20
CA PHE A 107 -8.55 -24.38 6.07
C PHE A 107 -10.02 -24.62 5.70
N GLU A 108 -10.82 -25.00 6.68
CA GLU A 108 -12.28 -25.02 6.57
C GLU A 108 -12.85 -23.60 6.54
N ARG A 109 -12.18 -22.70 7.29
CA ARG A 109 -12.52 -21.29 7.37
C ARG A 109 -11.28 -20.45 7.62
N ALA A 110 -11.12 -19.40 6.87
CA ALA A 110 -10.08 -18.39 7.07
C ALA A 110 -10.63 -17.03 6.62
N ASN A 111 -11.27 -16.31 7.53
CA ASN A 111 -11.97 -15.07 7.25
C ASN A 111 -11.37 -13.89 8.03
N LEU A 112 -11.21 -12.76 7.35
CA LEU A 112 -10.88 -11.50 7.95
C LEU A 112 -12.13 -10.60 7.94
N TYR A 113 -12.80 -10.48 9.07
CA TYR A 113 -13.97 -9.62 9.23
C TYR A 113 -13.52 -8.18 9.45
N VAL A 114 -14.03 -7.27 8.63
CA VAL A 114 -13.71 -5.85 8.67
C VAL A 114 -14.81 -5.08 9.40
N TYR A 115 -14.43 -4.31 10.40
CA TYR A 115 -15.31 -3.45 11.18
C TYR A 115 -14.81 -2.02 11.13
N GLN A 116 -15.73 -1.06 11.04
CA GLN A 116 -15.42 0.37 11.04
C GLN A 116 -15.89 1.01 12.35
N ASN A 117 -15.06 1.89 12.88
CA ASN A 117 -15.41 2.75 14.02
C ASN A 117 -15.98 4.08 13.51
N ASN A 118 -17.28 4.30 13.66
CA ASN A 118 -17.95 5.49 13.14
C ASN A 118 -18.16 6.62 14.19
N THR A 119 -18.12 6.30 15.48
CA THR A 119 -18.54 7.26 16.53
C THR A 119 -17.72 7.22 17.82
N GLY A 120 -16.56 6.56 17.83
CA GLY A 120 -15.70 6.45 19.01
C GLY A 120 -15.11 5.04 19.18
N PRO A 121 -14.15 4.86 20.08
CA PRO A 121 -13.35 3.63 20.15
C PRO A 121 -14.12 2.37 20.58
N THR A 122 -15.36 2.49 20.98
CA THR A 122 -16.14 1.37 21.52
C THR A 122 -17.27 0.85 20.59
N THR A 123 -17.61 1.60 19.54
CA THR A 123 -18.72 1.22 18.64
C THR A 123 -18.18 0.80 17.28
N TRP A 124 -18.24 -0.49 17.01
CA TRP A 124 -17.78 -1.09 15.75
C TRP A 124 -18.97 -1.55 14.91
N SER A 125 -19.03 -1.11 13.67
CA SER A 125 -20.01 -1.56 12.69
C SER A 125 -19.34 -2.50 11.71
N TYR A 126 -19.96 -3.65 11.46
CA TYR A 126 -19.51 -4.59 10.44
C TYR A 126 -19.56 -3.93 9.05
N VAL A 127 -18.52 -4.09 8.29
CA VAL A 127 -18.39 -3.59 6.91
C VAL A 127 -18.49 -4.72 5.92
N ASP A 128 -17.57 -5.70 6.00
CA ASP A 128 -17.46 -6.79 5.05
C ASP A 128 -16.56 -7.90 5.59
N THR A 129 -16.45 -9.00 4.82
CA THR A 129 -15.55 -10.14 5.11
C THR A 129 -14.65 -10.36 3.92
N LEU A 130 -13.37 -10.61 4.16
CA LEU A 130 -12.38 -11.05 3.20
C LEU A 130 -12.11 -12.54 3.43
N ASP A 131 -12.42 -13.38 2.44
CA ASP A 131 -12.10 -14.81 2.46
C ASP A 131 -10.63 -15.01 2.07
N LEU A 132 -9.80 -15.32 3.05
CA LEU A 132 -8.34 -15.45 2.88
C LEU A 132 -7.93 -16.68 2.06
N THR A 133 -8.86 -17.57 1.71
CA THR A 133 -8.62 -18.70 0.80
C THR A 133 -8.93 -18.36 -0.66
N ASN A 134 -9.41 -17.15 -0.93
CA ASN A 134 -9.78 -16.68 -2.26
C ASN A 134 -8.97 -15.43 -2.64
N ALA A 135 -7.87 -15.62 -3.36
CA ALA A 135 -6.98 -14.52 -3.79
C ALA A 135 -7.67 -13.39 -4.57
N ALA A 136 -8.86 -13.65 -5.16
CA ALA A 136 -9.62 -12.65 -5.90
C ALA A 136 -10.56 -11.82 -5.01
N ASP A 137 -10.70 -12.18 -3.73
CA ASP A 137 -11.59 -11.48 -2.82
C ASP A 137 -11.05 -10.11 -2.40
N THR A 138 -11.94 -9.13 -2.26
CA THR A 138 -11.57 -7.76 -1.95
C THR A 138 -12.64 -7.07 -1.12
N VAL A 139 -12.21 -6.20 -0.21
CA VAL A 139 -13.09 -5.31 0.56
C VAL A 139 -12.86 -3.87 0.12
N VAL A 140 -13.93 -3.19 -0.29
CA VAL A 140 -13.88 -1.80 -0.73
C VAL A 140 -14.70 -0.90 0.20
N GLY A 141 -14.25 0.32 0.39
CA GLY A 141 -14.95 1.27 1.24
C GLY A 141 -14.32 2.65 1.26
N SER A 142 -14.74 3.45 2.24
CA SER A 142 -14.16 4.78 2.47
C SER A 142 -13.86 5.00 3.94
N LEU A 143 -12.77 5.69 4.24
CA LEU A 143 -12.27 5.93 5.59
C LEU A 143 -12.06 7.42 5.82
N ALA A 144 -12.89 8.03 6.66
CA ALA A 144 -12.78 9.43 7.03
C ALA A 144 -11.61 9.69 8.00
N ALA A 145 -11.21 10.94 8.15
CA ALA A 145 -10.19 11.35 9.11
C ALA A 145 -10.53 10.90 10.54
N GLY A 146 -9.55 10.30 11.21
CA GLY A 146 -9.70 9.81 12.59
C GLY A 146 -10.51 8.52 12.74
N VAL A 147 -11.00 7.94 11.63
CA VAL A 147 -11.71 6.67 11.62
C VAL A 147 -10.71 5.52 11.43
N TYR A 148 -11.03 4.39 12.04
CA TYR A 148 -10.23 3.17 11.99
C TYR A 148 -11.06 2.01 11.46
N LEU A 149 -10.44 1.11 10.71
CA LEU A 149 -10.93 -0.25 10.53
C LEU A 149 -10.23 -1.17 11.53
N ARG A 150 -11.00 -2.03 12.17
CA ARG A 150 -10.51 -3.16 12.94
C ARG A 150 -10.79 -4.43 12.16
N MET A 151 -9.82 -5.32 12.12
CA MET A 151 -9.95 -6.61 11.48
C MET A 151 -9.85 -7.70 12.51
N THR A 152 -10.90 -8.54 12.51
CA THR A 152 -10.98 -9.75 13.33
C THR A 152 -10.69 -10.94 12.43
N LEU A 153 -9.72 -11.77 12.81
CA LEU A 153 -9.35 -12.97 12.07
C LEU A 153 -9.98 -14.20 12.71
N GLU A 154 -10.73 -14.96 11.93
CA GLU A 154 -11.25 -16.29 12.30
C GLU A 154 -10.60 -17.34 11.41
N VAL A 155 -9.97 -18.34 12.02
CA VAL A 155 -9.30 -19.44 11.31
C VAL A 155 -9.72 -20.78 11.89
N ASN A 156 -10.04 -21.74 11.04
CA ASN A 156 -10.24 -23.14 11.39
C ASN A 156 -9.48 -24.04 10.41
N ALA A 157 -8.42 -24.69 10.89
CA ALA A 157 -7.56 -25.52 10.06
C ALA A 157 -8.07 -26.96 9.98
N THR A 158 -7.98 -27.54 8.79
CA THR A 158 -8.26 -28.97 8.51
C THR A 158 -7.00 -29.82 8.60
N VAL A 159 -5.83 -29.21 8.45
CA VAL A 159 -4.52 -29.87 8.51
C VAL A 159 -3.95 -29.92 9.92
N ALA A 160 -2.94 -30.75 10.10
CA ALA A 160 -2.22 -30.84 11.38
C ALA A 160 -1.62 -29.48 11.77
N SER A 161 -1.41 -29.29 13.09
CA SER A 161 -0.87 -28.06 13.69
C SER A 161 0.34 -27.51 12.96
N GLY A 162 0.36 -26.23 12.73
CA GLY A 162 1.43 -25.54 12.02
C GLY A 162 1.32 -24.03 12.11
N THR A 163 2.28 -23.35 11.48
CA THR A 163 2.23 -21.89 11.30
C THR A 163 1.95 -21.61 9.83
N SER A 164 0.92 -20.85 9.57
CA SER A 164 0.56 -20.35 8.25
C SER A 164 0.68 -18.84 8.21
N THR A 165 1.01 -18.29 7.04
CA THR A 165 1.10 -16.86 6.80
C THR A 165 0.16 -16.47 5.68
N PHE A 166 -0.43 -15.30 5.78
CA PHE A 166 -1.18 -14.66 4.71
C PHE A 166 -0.83 -13.19 4.64
N GLY A 167 -1.08 -12.57 3.49
CA GLY A 167 -0.77 -11.18 3.24
C GLY A 167 -1.98 -10.40 2.73
N VAL A 168 -2.13 -9.16 3.20
CA VAL A 168 -3.13 -8.22 2.73
C VAL A 168 -2.49 -6.90 2.36
N GLN A 169 -3.03 -6.24 1.34
CA GLN A 169 -2.58 -4.93 0.85
C GLN A 169 -3.73 -3.96 0.81
N VAL A 170 -3.45 -2.69 1.08
CA VAL A 170 -4.40 -1.59 0.88
C VAL A 170 -3.95 -0.70 -0.29
N ALA A 171 -4.85 -0.49 -1.24
CA ALA A 171 -4.78 0.59 -2.23
C ALA A 171 -5.77 1.68 -1.83
N TYR A 172 -5.44 2.95 -2.02
CA TYR A 172 -6.33 4.06 -1.67
C TYR A 172 -6.15 5.26 -2.63
N SER A 173 -7.20 6.06 -2.74
CA SER A 173 -7.25 7.27 -3.56
C SER A 173 -7.93 8.44 -2.84
#